data_123ee39c17bd6cf9694b54781ad65b8f
#
_entry.id   123ee39c17bd6cf9694b54781ad65b8f
#
_cell.length_a   1.000
_cell.length_b   1.000
_cell.length_c   1.000
_cell.angle_alpha   90.00
_cell.angle_beta   90.00
_cell.angle_gamma   90.00
#
_symmetry.space_group_name_H-M   'P 1'
#
loop_
_entity.id
_entity.type
_entity.pdbx_description
1 polymer ?
#
loop_
_entity_poly.entity_id
_entity_poly.type
_entity_poly.pdbx_seq_one_letter_code
_entity_poly.pdbx_strand_id
1 'polypeptide(L)'
;IVFHGFAAHNGISKKIFYQCDALRRCGAELRLCSLEVGADGSHRRILDGETLENFGHGLRAKLKKRFSYRSVTDYIRREGVRFLYVRFDHNANPALIRWFAHLKKLGVRIVMEIPTFPYDPEYARASRKTKLVLSVDKCFRNALARQVDRIVTFSQYDTIFGRPTIRISNGIDFAHIPLKTNVNDTSNTVHLLGVADIHFWHGFDRVVAG
;
A
#
# COMPACT_ATOMS: atom_id res chain seq x y z
N ILE A 1 -1.41 7.28 -3.33
CA ILE A 1 0.07 7.21 -3.24
C ILE A 1 0.50 5.94 -2.54
N VAL A 2 1.57 5.33 -3.01
CA VAL A 2 2.26 4.19 -2.39
C VAL A 2 3.71 4.56 -2.10
N PHE A 3 4.32 3.93 -1.09
CA PHE A 3 5.69 4.23 -0.65
C PHE A 3 6.73 3.18 -1.07
N HIS A 4 6.37 2.34 -2.01
CA HIS A 4 7.23 1.31 -2.61
C HIS A 4 7.14 1.36 -4.13
N GLY A 5 8.03 0.64 -4.78
CA GLY A 5 7.99 0.40 -6.22
C GLY A 5 7.09 -0.77 -6.57
N PHE A 6 6.88 -0.96 -7.85
CA PHE A 6 6.11 -2.06 -8.40
C PHE A 6 7.03 -3.14 -8.98
N ALA A 7 6.60 -4.38 -8.86
CA ALA A 7 7.22 -5.53 -9.50
C ALA A 7 6.17 -6.33 -10.29
N ALA A 8 6.48 -6.69 -11.53
CA ALA A 8 5.54 -7.33 -12.45
C ALA A 8 4.91 -8.63 -11.90
N HIS A 9 5.68 -9.36 -11.10
CA HIS A 9 5.24 -10.65 -10.52
C HIS A 9 4.62 -10.54 -9.13
N ASN A 10 4.53 -9.33 -8.57
CA ASN A 10 4.04 -9.14 -7.22
C ASN A 10 2.52 -8.95 -7.22
N GLY A 11 1.80 -9.81 -6.48
CA GLY A 11 0.34 -9.73 -6.35
C GLY A 11 -0.17 -8.42 -5.77
N ILE A 12 0.61 -7.78 -4.89
CA ILE A 12 0.29 -6.45 -4.32
C ILE A 12 0.32 -5.39 -5.42
N SER A 13 1.32 -5.44 -6.30
CA SER A 13 1.42 -4.50 -7.44
C SER A 13 0.22 -4.64 -8.38
N LYS A 14 -0.12 -5.87 -8.77
CA LYS A 14 -1.30 -6.16 -9.61
C LYS A 14 -2.59 -5.66 -8.97
N LYS A 15 -2.77 -5.91 -7.65
CA LYS A 15 -3.93 -5.43 -6.91
C LYS A 15 -4.05 -3.91 -6.94
N ILE A 16 -2.96 -3.18 -6.76
CA ILE A 16 -2.97 -1.72 -6.77
C ILE A 16 -3.37 -1.21 -8.17
N PHE A 17 -2.83 -1.80 -9.24
CA PHE A 17 -3.21 -1.42 -10.60
C PHE A 17 -4.70 -1.69 -10.88
N TYR A 18 -5.21 -2.88 -10.53
CA TYR A 18 -6.64 -3.20 -10.70
C TYR A 18 -7.55 -2.28 -9.88
N GLN A 19 -7.13 -1.91 -8.66
CA GLN A 19 -7.85 -0.95 -7.84
C GLN A 19 -7.88 0.45 -8.49
N CYS A 20 -6.76 0.91 -9.05
CA CYS A 20 -6.69 2.17 -9.78
C CYS A 20 -7.61 2.15 -11.02
N ASP A 21 -7.58 1.07 -11.79
CA ASP A 21 -8.41 0.93 -12.99
C ASP A 21 -9.90 0.83 -12.65
N ALA A 22 -10.25 0.14 -11.57
CA ALA A 22 -11.63 0.09 -11.09
C ALA A 22 -12.14 1.47 -10.69
N LEU A 23 -11.35 2.25 -9.97
CA LEU A 23 -11.69 3.62 -9.59
C LEU A 23 -11.84 4.55 -10.82
N ARG A 24 -10.95 4.42 -11.81
CA ARG A 24 -11.08 5.16 -13.08
C ARG A 24 -12.36 4.78 -13.83
N ARG A 25 -12.69 3.49 -13.90
CA ARG A 25 -13.97 3.01 -14.49
C ARG A 25 -15.21 3.54 -13.76
N CYS A 26 -15.09 3.81 -12.47
CA CYS A 26 -16.13 4.48 -11.67
C CYS A 26 -16.15 6.02 -11.86
N GLY A 27 -15.39 6.56 -12.80
CA GLY A 27 -15.36 8.00 -13.11
C GLY A 27 -14.40 8.83 -12.26
N ALA A 28 -13.53 8.20 -11.46
CA ALA A 28 -12.54 8.95 -10.70
C ALA A 28 -11.37 9.38 -11.61
N GLU A 29 -11.05 10.67 -11.60
CA GLU A 29 -9.80 11.17 -12.15
C GLU A 29 -8.67 10.84 -11.18
N LEU A 30 -7.97 9.74 -11.44
CA LEU A 30 -6.98 9.16 -10.54
C LEU A 30 -5.57 9.22 -11.14
N ARG A 31 -4.61 9.67 -10.33
CA ARG A 31 -3.17 9.63 -10.61
C ARG A 31 -2.47 8.73 -9.60
N LEU A 32 -1.65 7.81 -10.09
CA LEU A 32 -0.90 6.86 -9.25
C LEU A 32 0.52 7.38 -9.00
N CYS A 33 0.81 7.68 -7.74
CA CYS A 33 2.14 8.10 -7.32
C CYS A 33 2.85 6.96 -6.56
N SER A 34 4.05 6.59 -7.02
CA SER A 34 4.86 5.50 -6.46
C SER A 34 6.32 5.90 -6.31
N LEU A 35 7.14 4.97 -5.85
CA LEU A 35 8.60 5.10 -5.80
C LEU A 35 9.23 4.06 -6.72
N GLU A 36 10.37 4.40 -7.30
CA GLU A 36 11.13 3.53 -8.18
C GLU A 36 12.62 3.63 -7.88
N VAL A 37 13.34 2.58 -8.23
CA VAL A 37 14.80 2.61 -8.38
C VAL A 37 15.09 2.43 -9.86
N GLY A 38 15.62 3.46 -10.51
CA GLY A 38 15.96 3.42 -11.92
C GLY A 38 17.07 2.41 -12.22
N ALA A 39 17.24 2.07 -13.49
CA ALA A 39 18.31 1.18 -13.94
C ALA A 39 19.72 1.71 -13.59
N ASP A 40 19.86 3.03 -13.49
CA ASP A 40 21.05 3.73 -13.03
C ASP A 40 21.25 3.69 -11.50
N GLY A 41 20.32 3.08 -10.75
CA GLY A 41 20.31 3.02 -9.28
C GLY A 41 19.81 4.30 -8.61
N SER A 42 19.35 5.31 -9.36
CA SER A 42 18.75 6.51 -8.79
C SER A 42 17.39 6.20 -8.17
N HIS A 43 17.10 6.86 -7.04
CA HIS A 43 15.78 6.81 -6.41
C HIS A 43 14.87 7.87 -7.02
N ARG A 44 13.69 7.49 -7.47
CA ARG A 44 12.73 8.36 -8.15
C ARG A 44 11.35 8.26 -7.52
N ARG A 45 10.61 9.36 -7.61
CA ARG A 45 9.16 9.38 -7.39
C ARG A 45 8.49 9.45 -8.75
N ILE A 46 7.58 8.54 -8.99
CA ILE A 46 6.90 8.35 -10.27
C ILE A 46 5.43 8.73 -10.11
N LEU A 47 4.89 9.41 -11.09
CA LEU A 47 3.46 9.74 -11.20
C LEU A 47 2.96 9.25 -12.56
N ASP A 48 2.08 8.23 -12.56
CA ASP A 48 1.55 7.59 -13.77
C ASP A 48 2.63 7.19 -14.80
N GLY A 49 3.78 6.71 -14.34
CA GLY A 49 4.89 6.28 -15.19
C GLY A 49 5.94 7.37 -15.47
N GLU A 50 5.64 8.63 -15.21
CA GLU A 50 6.56 9.74 -15.42
C GLU A 50 7.31 10.12 -14.13
N THR A 51 8.56 10.55 -14.28
CA THR A 51 9.38 10.98 -13.15
C THR A 51 8.92 12.34 -12.61
N LEU A 52 8.26 12.33 -11.43
CA LEU A 52 7.88 13.56 -10.73
C LEU A 52 9.08 14.20 -10.00
N GLU A 53 9.97 13.38 -9.43
CA GLU A 53 11.16 13.84 -8.71
C GLU A 53 12.26 12.76 -8.78
N ASN A 54 13.47 13.19 -9.13
CA ASN A 54 14.66 12.35 -9.02
C ASN A 54 15.47 12.77 -7.79
N PHE A 55 15.61 11.87 -6.83
CA PHE A 55 16.34 12.11 -5.59
C PHE A 55 17.84 11.86 -5.74
N GLY A 56 18.29 11.25 -6.85
CA GLY A 56 19.67 10.84 -7.09
C GLY A 56 20.01 9.53 -6.38
N HIS A 57 21.26 9.42 -5.91
CA HIS A 57 21.85 8.18 -5.39
C HIS A 57 22.22 8.27 -3.91
N GLY A 58 22.51 7.12 -3.32
CA GLY A 58 23.11 7.00 -2.00
C GLY A 58 22.18 7.33 -0.83
N LEU A 59 22.77 7.58 0.34
CA LEU A 59 22.03 7.75 1.59
C LEU A 59 21.16 9.01 1.59
N ARG A 60 21.67 10.10 1.03
CA ARG A 60 20.89 11.37 0.93
C ARG A 60 19.62 11.20 0.12
N ALA A 61 19.69 10.47 -1.00
CA ALA A 61 18.52 10.16 -1.82
C ALA A 61 17.50 9.30 -1.05
N LYS A 62 17.98 8.29 -0.31
CA LYS A 62 17.12 7.44 0.55
C LYS A 62 16.40 8.24 1.63
N LEU A 63 17.07 9.21 2.24
CA LEU A 63 16.47 10.09 3.24
C LEU A 63 15.46 11.06 2.60
N LYS A 64 15.83 11.73 1.49
CA LYS A 64 14.91 12.62 0.75
C LYS A 64 13.66 11.86 0.31
N LYS A 65 13.81 10.69 -0.31
CA LYS A 65 12.70 9.83 -0.73
C LYS A 65 11.72 9.54 0.42
N ARG A 66 12.23 9.34 1.63
CA ARG A 66 11.43 8.98 2.80
C ARG A 66 10.76 10.17 3.49
N PHE A 67 11.37 11.34 3.45
CA PHE A 67 10.95 12.49 4.27
C PHE A 67 10.57 13.74 3.49
N SER A 68 10.86 13.83 2.18
CA SER A 68 10.47 14.95 1.34
C SER A 68 9.19 14.63 0.56
N TYR A 69 8.22 15.52 0.70
CA TYR A 69 6.92 15.43 -0.01
C TYR A 69 6.63 16.69 -0.81
N ARG A 70 7.66 17.52 -1.06
CA ARG A 70 7.51 18.83 -1.71
C ARG A 70 6.93 18.68 -3.12
N SER A 71 7.54 17.84 -3.94
CA SER A 71 7.11 17.61 -5.33
C SER A 71 5.65 17.17 -5.43
N VAL A 72 5.21 16.27 -4.52
CA VAL A 72 3.82 15.82 -4.45
C VAL A 72 2.90 16.96 -4.01
N THR A 73 3.31 17.75 -3.03
CA THR A 73 2.54 18.91 -2.56
C THR A 73 2.36 19.96 -3.66
N ASP A 74 3.43 20.25 -4.39
CA ASP A 74 3.42 21.22 -5.49
C ASP A 74 2.51 20.71 -6.62
N TYR A 75 2.56 19.40 -6.92
CA TYR A 75 1.63 18.78 -7.87
C TYR A 75 0.16 18.89 -7.38
N ILE A 76 -0.12 18.52 -6.13
CA ILE A 76 -1.47 18.60 -5.55
C ILE A 76 -2.05 20.01 -5.66
N ARG A 77 -1.22 21.04 -5.38
CA ARG A 77 -1.64 22.44 -5.50
C ARG A 77 -1.90 22.87 -6.94
N ARG A 78 -1.00 22.54 -7.84
CA ARG A 78 -1.09 22.92 -9.25
C ARG A 78 -2.30 22.31 -9.94
N GLU A 79 -2.56 21.01 -9.68
CA GLU A 79 -3.66 20.27 -10.31
C GLU A 79 -4.98 20.33 -9.50
N GLY A 80 -5.00 21.02 -8.39
CA GLY A 80 -6.20 21.15 -7.56
C GLY A 80 -6.69 19.82 -6.97
N VAL A 81 -5.77 18.88 -6.68
CA VAL A 81 -6.13 17.56 -6.12
C VAL A 81 -6.79 17.73 -4.76
N ARG A 82 -8.00 17.20 -4.59
CA ARG A 82 -8.78 17.33 -3.36
C ARG A 82 -8.89 16.07 -2.53
N PHE A 83 -8.46 14.94 -3.07
CA PHE A 83 -8.54 13.65 -2.41
C PHE A 83 -7.22 12.90 -2.52
N LEU A 84 -6.69 12.43 -1.40
CA LEU A 84 -5.47 11.64 -1.32
C LEU A 84 -5.79 10.26 -0.74
N TYR A 85 -5.64 9.21 -1.54
CA TYR A 85 -5.66 7.83 -1.10
C TYR A 85 -4.23 7.36 -0.83
N VAL A 86 -3.95 6.92 0.39
CA VAL A 86 -2.61 6.50 0.82
C VAL A 86 -2.63 5.04 1.17
N ARG A 87 -1.85 4.22 0.48
CA ARG A 87 -1.59 2.87 0.94
C ARG A 87 -0.46 2.92 1.97
N PHE A 88 -0.79 2.58 3.20
CA PHE A 88 0.12 2.64 4.33
C PHE A 88 1.14 1.48 4.28
N ASP A 89 2.38 1.78 4.56
CA ASP A 89 3.51 0.85 4.52
C ASP A 89 4.28 0.87 5.86
N HIS A 90 3.57 0.90 6.98
CA HIS A 90 4.12 0.89 8.36
C HIS A 90 5.27 1.90 8.54
N ASN A 91 5.10 3.09 8.02
CA ASN A 91 6.14 4.11 7.95
C ASN A 91 5.75 5.42 8.65
N ALA A 92 4.87 5.35 9.65
CA ALA A 92 4.47 6.52 10.42
C ALA A 92 5.71 7.20 11.02
N ASN A 93 5.81 8.50 10.78
CA ASN A 93 6.92 9.32 11.25
C ASN A 93 6.52 10.81 11.31
N PRO A 94 7.28 11.66 12.02
CA PRO A 94 6.93 13.08 12.16
C PRO A 94 6.83 13.87 10.84
N ALA A 95 7.62 13.51 9.82
CA ALA A 95 7.55 14.19 8.52
C ALA A 95 6.23 13.89 7.80
N LEU A 96 5.80 12.63 7.82
CA LEU A 96 4.53 12.21 7.23
C LEU A 96 3.33 12.84 7.95
N ILE A 97 3.37 12.90 9.29
CA ILE A 97 2.35 13.57 10.10
C ILE A 97 2.23 15.05 9.72
N ARG A 98 3.38 15.77 9.68
CA ARG A 98 3.40 17.19 9.29
C ARG A 98 2.90 17.40 7.87
N TRP A 99 3.25 16.50 6.94
CA TRP A 99 2.78 16.58 5.58
C TRP A 99 1.27 16.39 5.48
N PHE A 100 0.69 15.39 6.14
CA PHE A 100 -0.76 15.20 6.16
C PHE A 100 -1.48 16.39 6.80
N ALA A 101 -0.97 16.90 7.92
CA ALA A 101 -1.53 18.10 8.56
C ALA A 101 -1.49 19.33 7.62
N HIS A 102 -0.43 19.46 6.81
CA HIS A 102 -0.31 20.51 5.80
C HIS A 102 -1.34 20.33 4.68
N LEU A 103 -1.50 19.12 4.14
CA LEU A 103 -2.49 18.82 3.10
C LEU A 103 -3.92 19.08 3.58
N LYS A 104 -4.24 18.76 4.83
CA LYS A 104 -5.55 19.09 5.43
C LYS A 104 -5.82 20.60 5.45
N LYS A 105 -4.80 21.41 5.77
CA LYS A 105 -4.93 22.88 5.70
C LYS A 105 -5.16 23.39 4.28
N LEU A 106 -4.74 22.62 3.25
CA LEU A 106 -5.03 22.90 1.83
C LEU A 106 -6.40 22.37 1.39
N GLY A 107 -7.21 21.81 2.30
CA GLY A 107 -8.53 21.27 1.98
C GLY A 107 -8.52 19.87 1.36
N VAL A 108 -7.39 19.17 1.37
CA VAL A 108 -7.27 17.81 0.84
C VAL A 108 -7.86 16.80 1.84
N ARG A 109 -8.80 15.99 1.40
CA ARG A 109 -9.30 14.82 2.15
C ARG A 109 -8.31 13.69 2.04
N ILE A 110 -8.03 13.02 3.16
CA ILE A 110 -7.01 11.95 3.23
C ILE A 110 -7.65 10.67 3.72
N VAL A 111 -7.53 9.61 2.94
CA VAL A 111 -7.92 8.25 3.32
C VAL A 111 -6.67 7.37 3.31
N MET A 112 -6.52 6.55 4.34
CA MET A 112 -5.36 5.68 4.51
C MET A 112 -5.78 4.22 4.52
N GLU A 113 -5.25 3.43 3.60
CA GLU A 113 -5.47 1.98 3.56
C GLU A 113 -4.48 1.27 4.47
N ILE A 114 -5.02 0.50 5.43
CA ILE A 114 -4.29 -0.47 6.25
C ILE A 114 -4.88 -1.85 5.93
N PRO A 115 -4.24 -2.63 5.04
CA PRO A 115 -4.84 -3.87 4.52
C PRO A 115 -5.14 -4.89 5.62
N THR A 116 -4.17 -5.13 6.49
CA THR A 116 -4.27 -6.09 7.60
C THR A 116 -4.15 -5.36 8.92
N PHE A 117 -5.05 -5.66 9.84
CA PHE A 117 -4.99 -5.16 11.21
C PHE A 117 -5.51 -6.21 12.19
N PRO A 118 -4.83 -6.45 13.32
CA PRO A 118 -3.52 -5.92 13.70
C PRO A 118 -2.38 -6.51 12.87
N TYR A 119 -1.39 -5.71 12.49
CA TYR A 119 -0.26 -6.15 11.66
C TYR A 119 1.01 -6.46 12.48
N ASP A 120 1.05 -6.08 13.76
CA ASP A 120 2.23 -6.31 14.61
C ASP A 120 2.66 -7.80 14.69
N PRO A 121 1.75 -8.79 14.75
CA PRO A 121 2.12 -10.21 14.79
C PRO A 121 2.85 -10.70 13.54
N GLU A 122 2.56 -10.13 12.37
CA GLU A 122 3.21 -10.51 11.11
C GLU A 122 4.74 -10.27 11.14
N TYR A 123 5.17 -9.32 11.97
CA TYR A 123 6.56 -8.92 12.10
C TYR A 123 7.30 -9.54 13.30
N ALA A 124 6.69 -10.49 14.00
CA ALA A 124 7.31 -11.12 15.17
C ALA A 124 8.67 -11.74 14.85
N ARG A 125 8.81 -12.34 13.65
CA ARG A 125 10.05 -12.94 13.13
C ARG A 125 10.87 -12.04 12.21
N ALA A 126 10.55 -10.75 12.12
CA ALA A 126 11.23 -9.81 11.24
C ALA A 126 12.67 -9.51 11.70
N SER A 127 13.48 -9.00 10.77
CA SER A 127 14.86 -8.58 11.04
C SER A 127 14.92 -7.45 12.09
N ARG A 128 16.07 -7.29 12.76
CA ARG A 128 16.30 -6.21 13.73
C ARG A 128 16.01 -4.82 13.12
N LYS A 129 16.40 -4.61 11.87
CA LYS A 129 16.15 -3.37 11.14
C LYS A 129 14.65 -3.11 10.97
N THR A 130 13.89 -4.11 10.56
CA THR A 130 12.43 -4.02 10.40
C THR A 130 11.75 -3.75 11.74
N LYS A 131 12.18 -4.43 12.81
CA LYS A 131 11.68 -4.21 14.18
C LYS A 131 11.89 -2.77 14.65
N LEU A 132 13.06 -2.17 14.33
CA LEU A 132 13.34 -0.77 14.65
C LEU A 132 12.38 0.17 13.90
N VAL A 133 12.17 -0.06 12.60
CA VAL A 133 11.21 0.75 11.81
C VAL A 133 9.80 0.65 12.39
N LEU A 134 9.36 -0.55 12.77
CA LEU A 134 8.06 -0.77 13.40
C LEU A 134 7.94 -0.13 14.78
N SER A 135 9.04 -0.10 15.55
CA SER A 135 9.03 0.61 16.85
C SER A 135 8.80 2.11 16.66
N VAL A 136 9.43 2.70 15.65
CA VAL A 136 9.16 4.11 15.26
C VAL A 136 7.70 4.26 14.81
N ASP A 137 7.21 3.36 13.96
CA ASP A 137 5.82 3.36 13.51
C ASP A 137 4.85 3.34 14.71
N LYS A 138 5.05 2.44 15.67
CA LYS A 138 4.23 2.32 16.88
C LYS A 138 4.14 3.63 17.67
N CYS A 139 5.23 4.39 17.76
CA CYS A 139 5.24 5.68 18.43
C CYS A 139 4.39 6.74 17.72
N PHE A 140 4.29 6.67 16.37
CA PHE A 140 3.71 7.74 15.58
C PHE A 140 2.39 7.38 14.87
N ARG A 141 2.02 6.10 14.74
CA ARG A 141 0.84 5.66 13.98
C ARG A 141 -0.48 6.25 14.47
N ASN A 142 -0.66 6.38 15.79
CA ASN A 142 -1.85 7.03 16.35
C ASN A 142 -1.92 8.52 16.00
N ALA A 143 -0.78 9.22 16.04
CA ALA A 143 -0.70 10.62 15.68
C ALA A 143 -0.92 10.82 14.17
N LEU A 144 -0.41 9.90 13.33
CA LEU A 144 -0.65 9.90 11.90
C LEU A 144 -2.14 9.64 11.60
N ALA A 145 -2.75 8.66 12.25
CA ALA A 145 -4.16 8.34 12.07
C ALA A 145 -5.09 9.54 12.39
N ARG A 146 -4.71 10.39 13.34
CA ARG A 146 -5.46 11.64 13.63
C ARG A 146 -5.47 12.63 12.46
N GLN A 147 -4.57 12.49 11.50
CA GLN A 147 -4.50 13.35 10.32
C GLN A 147 -5.33 12.83 9.15
N VAL A 148 -5.86 11.62 9.19
CA VAL A 148 -6.68 11.07 8.10
C VAL A 148 -8.18 11.16 8.42
N ASP A 149 -9.01 11.19 7.40
CA ASP A 149 -10.47 11.26 7.54
C ASP A 149 -11.07 9.87 7.81
N ARG A 150 -10.56 8.84 7.13
CA ARG A 150 -11.00 7.44 7.26
C ARG A 150 -9.84 6.49 7.05
N ILE A 151 -9.96 5.28 7.59
CA ILE A 151 -9.06 4.18 7.31
C ILE A 151 -9.82 3.12 6.50
N VAL A 152 -9.24 2.70 5.37
CA VAL A 152 -9.74 1.57 4.57
C VAL A 152 -9.03 0.31 5.02
N THR A 153 -9.77 -0.78 5.23
CA THR A 153 -9.19 -2.04 5.72
C THR A 153 -9.96 -3.25 5.20
N PHE A 154 -9.28 -4.41 5.15
CA PHE A 154 -9.88 -5.72 4.91
C PHE A 154 -10.23 -6.44 6.22
N SER A 155 -9.83 -5.88 7.35
CA SER A 155 -10.09 -6.41 8.69
C SER A 155 -11.49 -6.03 9.18
N GLN A 156 -12.02 -6.79 10.14
CA GLN A 156 -13.39 -6.62 10.67
C GLN A 156 -13.47 -5.59 11.82
N TYR A 157 -12.64 -4.57 11.81
CA TYR A 157 -12.61 -3.53 12.84
C TYR A 157 -13.36 -2.28 12.39
N ASP A 158 -14.26 -1.76 13.22
CA ASP A 158 -14.99 -0.51 12.96
C ASP A 158 -14.14 0.74 13.20
N THR A 159 -13.09 0.60 14.00
CA THR A 159 -12.12 1.65 14.25
C THR A 159 -10.69 1.11 14.29
N ILE A 160 -9.75 1.83 13.70
CA ILE A 160 -8.31 1.55 13.79
C ILE A 160 -7.61 2.84 14.20
N PHE A 161 -6.77 2.77 15.22
CA PHE A 161 -6.07 3.92 15.80
C PHE A 161 -6.98 5.10 16.11
N GLY A 162 -8.21 4.82 16.58
CA GLY A 162 -9.23 5.83 16.91
C GLY A 162 -9.88 6.50 15.70
N ARG A 163 -9.73 5.95 14.48
CA ARG A 163 -10.39 6.42 13.26
C ARG A 163 -11.42 5.44 12.76
N PRO A 164 -12.60 5.91 12.31
CA PRO A 164 -13.60 5.05 11.69
C PRO A 164 -13.04 4.40 10.43
N THR A 165 -13.41 3.15 10.20
CA THR A 165 -12.98 2.38 9.04
C THR A 165 -14.02 2.36 7.94
N ILE A 166 -13.54 2.09 6.72
CA ILE A 166 -14.31 1.63 5.57
C ILE A 166 -13.82 0.21 5.30
N ARG A 167 -14.66 -0.77 5.57
CA ARG A 167 -14.33 -2.17 5.31
C ARG A 167 -14.56 -2.49 3.86
N ILE A 168 -13.54 -3.07 3.23
CA ILE A 168 -13.59 -3.54 1.85
C ILE A 168 -13.11 -4.99 1.80
N SER A 169 -13.36 -5.66 0.68
CA SER A 169 -12.82 -7.00 0.41
C SER A 169 -11.83 -6.96 -0.75
N ASN A 170 -11.06 -8.04 -0.89
CA ASN A 170 -10.27 -8.26 -2.10
C ASN A 170 -11.22 -8.50 -3.27
N GLY A 171 -10.95 -7.83 -4.39
CA GLY A 171 -11.63 -8.04 -5.65
C GLY A 171 -10.77 -8.84 -6.62
N ILE A 172 -11.41 -9.42 -7.62
CA ILE A 172 -10.77 -10.12 -8.75
C ILE A 172 -11.22 -9.41 -10.03
N ASP A 173 -10.29 -9.17 -10.93
CA ASP A 173 -10.59 -8.64 -12.26
C ASP A 173 -10.97 -9.78 -13.20
N PHE A 174 -12.26 -10.10 -13.27
CA PHE A 174 -12.80 -11.16 -14.13
C PHE A 174 -12.62 -10.89 -15.63
N ALA A 175 -12.33 -9.66 -16.04
CA ALA A 175 -12.01 -9.37 -17.44
C ALA A 175 -10.67 -9.95 -17.87
N HIS A 176 -9.72 -10.06 -16.93
CA HIS A 176 -8.37 -10.57 -17.17
C HIS A 176 -8.10 -11.95 -16.58
N ILE A 177 -8.99 -12.44 -15.71
CA ILE A 177 -8.89 -13.75 -15.07
C ILE A 177 -10.14 -14.55 -15.43
N PRO A 178 -10.11 -15.36 -16.50
CA PRO A 178 -11.27 -16.12 -16.92
C PRO A 178 -11.64 -17.19 -15.87
N LEU A 179 -12.93 -17.42 -15.72
CA LEU A 179 -13.41 -18.52 -14.91
C LEU A 179 -13.14 -19.85 -15.60
N LYS A 180 -12.78 -20.87 -14.83
CA LYS A 180 -12.67 -22.24 -15.35
C LYS A 180 -14.05 -22.74 -15.78
N THR A 181 -14.20 -23.06 -17.05
CA THR A 181 -15.48 -23.46 -17.64
C THR A 181 -15.74 -24.98 -17.51
N ASN A 182 -14.68 -25.79 -17.40
CA ASN A 182 -14.80 -27.24 -17.23
C ASN A 182 -14.48 -27.64 -15.79
N VAL A 183 -15.50 -28.05 -15.05
CA VAL A 183 -15.43 -28.51 -13.64
C VAL A 183 -15.60 -30.03 -13.52
N ASN A 184 -15.70 -30.77 -14.65
CA ASN A 184 -15.88 -32.21 -14.62
C ASN A 184 -14.55 -32.90 -14.27
N ASP A 185 -14.27 -32.97 -12.96
CA ASP A 185 -13.28 -33.89 -12.43
C ASP A 185 -14.01 -35.17 -11.99
N THR A 186 -13.86 -36.24 -12.75
CA THR A 186 -14.40 -37.57 -12.44
C THR A 186 -13.42 -38.40 -11.61
N SER A 187 -12.31 -37.83 -11.18
CA SER A 187 -11.35 -38.51 -10.31
C SER A 187 -11.80 -38.53 -8.86
N ASN A 188 -11.56 -39.64 -8.16
CA ASN A 188 -11.75 -39.74 -6.70
C ASN A 188 -10.61 -39.05 -5.92
N THR A 189 -9.80 -38.25 -6.60
CA THR A 189 -8.63 -37.58 -6.03
C THR A 189 -8.90 -36.10 -5.86
N VAL A 190 -8.66 -35.56 -4.66
CA VAL A 190 -8.72 -34.12 -4.38
C VAL A 190 -7.35 -33.51 -4.62
N HIS A 191 -7.27 -32.60 -5.57
CA HIS A 191 -6.04 -31.84 -5.85
C HIS A 191 -6.08 -30.48 -5.11
N LEU A 192 -5.12 -30.27 -4.20
CA LEU A 192 -4.96 -28.99 -3.50
C LEU A 192 -3.84 -28.20 -4.17
N LEU A 193 -4.15 -26.97 -4.62
CA LEU A 193 -3.20 -26.05 -5.19
C LEU A 193 -3.05 -24.81 -4.30
N GLY A 194 -1.86 -24.58 -3.79
CA GLY A 194 -1.51 -23.38 -3.05
C GLY A 194 -0.59 -22.49 -3.90
N VAL A 195 -0.95 -21.21 -4.09
CA VAL A 195 -0.15 -20.23 -4.83
C VAL A 195 0.11 -19.02 -3.94
N ALA A 196 1.33 -18.87 -3.45
CA ALA A 196 1.76 -17.73 -2.64
C ALA A 196 3.28 -17.61 -2.59
N ASP A 197 3.79 -16.41 -2.25
CA ASP A 197 5.13 -16.30 -1.67
C ASP A 197 5.07 -17.00 -0.30
N ILE A 198 5.85 -18.08 -0.13
CA ILE A 198 5.75 -18.94 1.07
C ILE A 198 6.27 -18.20 2.30
N HIS A 199 5.35 -17.92 3.21
CA HIS A 199 5.64 -17.34 4.52
C HIS A 199 4.99 -18.19 5.63
N PHE A 200 5.54 -18.13 6.84
CA PHE A 200 5.06 -18.94 7.98
C PHE A 200 3.58 -18.71 8.33
N TRP A 201 3.04 -17.53 8.07
CA TRP A 201 1.61 -17.23 8.33
C TRP A 201 0.65 -17.84 7.32
N HIS A 202 1.12 -18.36 6.18
CA HIS A 202 0.27 -19.06 5.20
C HIS A 202 -0.10 -20.48 5.66
N GLY A 203 0.63 -21.05 6.62
CA GLY A 203 0.32 -22.34 7.23
C GLY A 203 0.46 -23.55 6.29
N PHE A 204 1.22 -23.44 5.19
CA PHE A 204 1.45 -24.58 4.29
C PHE A 204 2.11 -25.79 4.99
N ASP A 205 2.95 -25.54 5.98
CA ASP A 205 3.54 -26.55 6.85
C ASP A 205 2.47 -27.39 7.55
N ARG A 206 1.37 -26.77 7.98
CA ARG A 206 0.25 -27.48 8.63
C ARG A 206 -0.55 -28.32 7.64
N VAL A 207 -0.75 -27.84 6.41
CA VAL A 207 -1.45 -28.57 5.36
C VAL A 207 -0.66 -29.81 4.94
N VAL A 208 0.68 -29.74 4.94
CA VAL A 208 1.56 -30.86 4.56
C VAL A 208 1.71 -31.86 5.72
N ALA A 209 1.63 -31.40 6.96
CA ALA A 209 1.77 -32.26 8.14
C ALA A 209 0.49 -33.05 8.48
N GLY A 210 -0.66 -32.77 7.85
CA GLY A 210 -1.96 -33.39 8.09
C GLY A 210 -2.71 -32.69 9.18
#